data_16ff3b49428af0d2ebe4ec12823b06d0
#
_entry.id   16ff3b49428af0d2ebe4ec12823b06d0
#
_cell.length_a   1.000
_cell.length_b   1.000
_cell.length_c   1.000
_cell.angle_alpha   90.00
_cell.angle_beta   90.00
_cell.angle_gamma   90.00
#
_symmetry.space_group_name_H-M   'P 1'
#
loop_
_entity.id
_entity.type
_entity.pdbx_description
1 polymer ?
#
loop_
_entity_poly.entity_id
_entity_poly.type
_entity_poly.pdbx_seq_one_letter_code
_entity_poly.pdbx_strand_id
1 'polypeptide(L)'
;MDILIRKATTEDLDLVTHIEATCFPPAEAAPREAFKERLDHYAGQFLIAFDGETPIGFIDGFVSDDEVLTDEMFADASLHNPNGAWQMIFGLNTMPKYR
;
A
#
# COMPACT_ATOMS: atom_id res chain seq x y z
N MET A 1 1.22 20.41 -12.67
CA MET A 1 0.81 19.16 -12.00
C MET A 1 0.43 19.47 -10.55
N ASP A 2 -0.79 19.16 -10.16
CA ASP A 2 -1.27 19.39 -8.79
C ASP A 2 -1.24 18.06 -8.03
N ILE A 3 -0.18 17.85 -7.27
CA ILE A 3 -0.01 16.61 -6.51
C ILE A 3 -0.76 16.68 -5.19
N LEU A 4 -1.63 15.70 -4.96
CA LEU A 4 -2.30 15.47 -3.69
C LEU A 4 -1.86 14.12 -3.15
N ILE A 5 -1.44 14.09 -1.90
CA ILE A 5 -1.12 12.84 -1.19
C ILE A 5 -2.08 12.72 -0.01
N ARG A 6 -2.77 11.58 0.08
CA ARG A 6 -3.68 11.33 1.19
C ARG A 6 -3.56 9.91 1.73
N LYS A 7 -4.02 9.71 2.95
CA LYS A 7 -4.14 8.37 3.52
C LYS A 7 -5.28 7.61 2.83
N ALA A 8 -5.10 6.30 2.66
CA ALA A 8 -6.13 5.43 2.12
C ALA A 8 -7.23 5.18 3.15
N THR A 9 -8.36 4.69 2.65
CA THR A 9 -9.46 4.16 3.44
C THR A 9 -9.83 2.78 2.88
N THR A 10 -10.70 2.05 3.57
CA THR A 10 -11.18 0.76 3.08
C THR A 10 -11.91 0.86 1.73
N GLU A 11 -12.44 2.05 1.40
CA GLU A 11 -13.11 2.30 0.12
C GLU A 11 -12.14 2.37 -1.06
N ASP A 12 -10.84 2.47 -0.81
CA ASP A 12 -9.81 2.54 -1.86
C ASP A 12 -9.35 1.17 -2.35
N LEU A 13 -10.00 0.08 -1.94
CA LEU A 13 -9.58 -1.28 -2.28
C LEU A 13 -9.43 -1.51 -3.79
N ASP A 14 -10.43 -1.11 -4.56
CA ASP A 14 -10.39 -1.30 -6.02
C ASP A 14 -9.30 -0.43 -6.65
N LEU A 15 -9.11 0.79 -6.14
CA LEU A 15 -8.09 1.71 -6.64
C LEU A 15 -6.68 1.16 -6.42
N VAL A 16 -6.33 0.74 -5.20
CA VAL A 16 -4.98 0.22 -4.94
C VAL A 16 -4.73 -1.08 -5.67
N THR A 17 -5.74 -1.93 -5.82
CA THR A 17 -5.65 -3.17 -6.60
C THR A 17 -5.35 -2.86 -8.07
N HIS A 18 -6.03 -1.87 -8.65
CA HIS A 18 -5.81 -1.43 -10.02
C HIS A 18 -4.40 -0.87 -10.24
N ILE A 19 -3.94 -0.01 -9.33
CA ILE A 19 -2.58 0.56 -9.41
C ILE A 19 -1.53 -0.55 -9.36
N GLU A 20 -1.66 -1.49 -8.44
CA GLU A 20 -0.74 -2.61 -8.32
C GLU A 20 -0.70 -3.46 -9.59
N ALA A 21 -1.87 -3.83 -10.12
CA ALA A 21 -1.98 -4.65 -11.33
C ALA A 21 -1.42 -3.93 -12.58
N THR A 22 -1.45 -2.61 -12.58
CA THR A 22 -0.90 -1.80 -13.67
C THR A 22 0.63 -1.70 -13.57
N CYS A 23 1.16 -1.64 -12.35
CA CYS A 23 2.59 -1.42 -12.09
C CYS A 23 3.42 -2.69 -12.11
N PHE A 24 2.82 -3.85 -11.85
CA PHE A 24 3.52 -5.13 -11.72
C PHE A 24 2.90 -6.21 -12.59
N PRO A 25 3.72 -7.17 -13.10
CA PRO A 25 3.19 -8.34 -13.81
C PRO A 25 2.30 -9.19 -12.87
N PRO A 26 1.36 -9.98 -13.43
CA PRO A 26 0.45 -10.79 -12.61
C PRO A 26 1.12 -11.73 -11.61
N ALA A 27 2.33 -12.21 -11.93
CA ALA A 27 3.08 -13.09 -11.03
C ALA A 27 3.62 -12.37 -9.80
N GLU A 28 3.75 -11.04 -9.84
CA GLU A 28 4.35 -10.23 -8.77
C GLU A 28 3.33 -9.34 -8.06
N ALA A 29 2.23 -8.99 -8.73
CA ALA A 29 1.21 -8.13 -8.15
C ALA A 29 0.50 -8.82 -6.99
N ALA A 30 0.35 -8.11 -5.87
CA ALA A 30 -0.43 -8.61 -4.76
C ALA A 30 -1.92 -8.67 -5.16
N PRO A 31 -2.66 -9.72 -4.75
CA PRO A 31 -4.06 -9.85 -5.10
C PRO A 31 -4.96 -8.92 -4.28
N ARG A 32 -6.20 -8.72 -4.77
CA ARG A 32 -7.18 -7.86 -4.11
C ARG A 32 -7.44 -8.27 -2.65
N GLU A 33 -7.46 -9.56 -2.35
CA GLU A 33 -7.70 -10.06 -0.99
C GLU A 33 -6.60 -9.65 -0.02
N ALA A 34 -5.35 -9.58 -0.47
CA ALA A 34 -4.24 -9.12 0.35
C ALA A 34 -4.42 -7.63 0.70
N PHE A 35 -4.81 -6.81 -0.27
CA PHE A 35 -5.08 -5.40 -0.02
C PHE A 35 -6.31 -5.18 0.87
N LYS A 36 -7.31 -6.03 0.74
CA LYS A 36 -8.47 -5.96 1.63
C LYS A 36 -8.05 -6.13 3.09
N GLU A 37 -7.23 -7.13 3.38
CA GLU A 37 -6.72 -7.35 4.73
C GLU A 37 -5.86 -6.17 5.20
N ARG A 38 -4.97 -5.69 4.35
CA ARG A 38 -4.09 -4.56 4.69
C ARG A 38 -4.88 -3.30 4.99
N LEU A 39 -5.87 -2.98 4.17
CA LEU A 39 -6.72 -1.80 4.40
C LEU A 39 -7.58 -1.94 5.65
N ASP A 40 -8.08 -3.16 5.94
CA ASP A 40 -8.86 -3.40 7.14
C ASP A 40 -8.02 -3.24 8.42
N HIS A 41 -6.74 -3.54 8.37
CA HIS A 41 -5.84 -3.47 9.53
C HIS A 41 -5.07 -2.16 9.64
N TYR A 42 -4.65 -1.56 8.52
CA TYR A 42 -3.77 -0.39 8.58
C TYR A 42 -3.93 0.60 7.42
N ALA A 43 -5.17 0.90 7.02
CA ALA A 43 -5.43 1.87 5.94
C ALA A 43 -4.70 3.20 6.14
N GLY A 44 -4.56 3.65 7.39
CA GLY A 44 -3.86 4.89 7.70
C GLY A 44 -2.35 4.87 7.42
N GLN A 45 -1.77 3.71 7.13
CA GLN A 45 -0.36 3.54 6.76
C GLN A 45 -0.17 3.42 5.24
N PHE A 46 -1.24 3.54 4.46
CA PHE A 46 -1.19 3.68 3.01
C PHE A 46 -1.23 5.16 2.66
N LEU A 47 -0.35 5.58 1.76
CA LEU A 47 -0.39 6.91 1.18
C LEU A 47 -0.59 6.78 -0.32
N ILE A 48 -1.60 7.44 -0.85
CA ILE A 48 -1.92 7.43 -2.27
C ILE A 48 -1.67 8.82 -2.84
N ALA A 49 -0.98 8.90 -3.96
CA ALA A 49 -0.70 10.15 -4.65
C ALA A 49 -1.59 10.30 -5.88
N PHE A 50 -2.06 11.51 -6.11
CA PHE A 50 -2.90 11.88 -7.25
C PHE A 50 -2.35 13.11 -7.95
N ASP A 51 -2.56 13.17 -9.26
CA ASP A 51 -2.45 14.39 -10.06
C ASP A 51 -3.88 14.82 -10.40
N GLY A 52 -4.42 15.81 -9.66
CA GLY A 52 -5.86 16.08 -9.73
C GLY A 52 -6.64 14.86 -9.26
N GLU A 53 -7.41 14.25 -10.14
CA GLU A 53 -8.16 13.02 -9.87
C GLU A 53 -7.48 11.75 -10.41
N THR A 54 -6.35 11.91 -11.08
CA THR A 54 -5.63 10.79 -11.70
C THR A 54 -4.67 10.17 -10.69
N PRO A 55 -4.80 8.86 -10.39
CA PRO A 55 -3.87 8.21 -9.47
C PRO A 55 -2.48 8.10 -10.07
N ILE A 56 -1.47 8.41 -9.27
CA ILE A 56 -0.05 8.33 -9.66
C ILE A 56 0.58 7.05 -9.14
N GLY A 57 0.29 6.68 -7.89
CA GLY A 57 0.87 5.54 -7.23
C GLY A 57 0.54 5.50 -5.76
N PHE A 58 1.11 4.54 -5.04
CA PHE A 58 0.94 4.47 -3.60
C PHE A 58 2.17 3.86 -2.93
N ILE A 59 2.25 4.07 -1.62
CA ILE A 59 3.22 3.41 -0.76
C ILE A 59 2.44 2.75 0.38
N ASP A 60 2.77 1.50 0.71
CA ASP A 60 2.13 0.79 1.81
C ASP A 60 3.13 0.03 2.66
N GLY A 61 2.76 -0.14 3.92
CA GLY A 61 3.50 -0.90 4.89
C GLY A 61 2.81 -0.80 6.24
N PHE A 62 3.28 -1.53 7.22
CA PHE A 62 2.71 -1.45 8.56
C PHE A 62 3.75 -1.11 9.61
N VAL A 63 3.31 -0.87 10.84
CA VAL A 63 4.19 -0.58 11.97
C VAL A 63 4.45 -1.86 12.76
N SER A 64 5.69 -2.04 13.20
CA SER A 64 6.12 -3.23 13.94
C SER A 64 7.17 -2.86 14.98
N ASP A 65 7.31 -3.71 15.99
CA ASP A 65 8.44 -3.64 16.92
C ASP A 65 9.68 -4.38 16.41
N ASP A 66 9.51 -5.21 15.39
CA ASP A 66 10.61 -5.89 14.74
C ASP A 66 11.29 -4.94 13.76
N GLU A 67 12.61 -4.83 13.82
CA GLU A 67 13.36 -3.94 12.92
C GLU A 67 13.70 -4.58 11.56
N VAL A 68 13.41 -5.88 11.40
CA VAL A 68 13.69 -6.62 10.16
C VAL A 68 12.39 -6.96 9.45
N LEU A 69 12.33 -6.60 8.17
CA LEU A 69 11.21 -6.96 7.30
C LEU A 69 11.24 -8.47 7.02
N THR A 70 10.13 -9.16 7.25
CA THR A 70 10.00 -10.61 7.04
C THR A 70 8.92 -10.92 6.01
N ASP A 71 9.01 -12.10 5.39
CA ASP A 71 7.99 -12.56 4.44
C ASP A 71 6.62 -12.72 5.09
N GLU A 72 6.58 -13.11 6.37
CA GLU A 72 5.33 -13.24 7.12
C GLU A 72 4.57 -11.92 7.19
N MET A 73 5.27 -10.79 7.26
CA MET A 73 4.63 -9.46 7.31
C MET A 73 3.85 -9.14 6.05
N PHE A 74 4.31 -9.62 4.88
CA PHE A 74 3.57 -9.43 3.62
C PHE A 74 2.29 -10.25 3.58
N ALA A 75 2.28 -11.40 4.25
CA ALA A 75 1.18 -12.35 4.20
C ALA A 75 0.15 -12.15 5.30
N ASP A 76 0.51 -11.47 6.40
CA ASP A 76 -0.35 -11.36 7.59
C ASP A 76 -0.43 -9.92 8.09
N ALA A 77 -1.45 -9.20 7.64
CA ALA A 77 -1.68 -7.80 8.03
C ALA A 77 -2.02 -7.66 9.52
N SER A 78 -2.45 -8.73 10.20
CA SER A 78 -2.74 -8.70 11.63
C SER A 78 -1.51 -8.50 12.50
N LEU A 79 -0.32 -8.65 11.93
CA LEU A 79 0.94 -8.38 12.63
C LEU A 79 1.20 -6.89 12.83
N HIS A 80 0.40 -6.02 12.20
CA HIS A 80 0.51 -4.57 12.40
C HIS A 80 0.33 -4.21 13.87
N ASN A 81 1.30 -3.49 14.41
CA ASN A 81 1.29 -2.98 15.79
C ASN A 81 1.42 -1.46 15.74
N PRO A 82 0.34 -0.69 15.91
CA PRO A 82 0.38 0.77 15.79
C PRO A 82 1.29 1.45 16.83
N ASN A 83 1.65 0.75 17.89
CA ASN A 83 2.57 1.26 18.93
C ASN A 83 4.02 0.83 18.69
N GLY A 84 4.31 0.16 17.58
CA GLY A 84 5.65 -0.29 17.23
C GLY A 84 6.60 0.85 16.91
N ALA A 85 7.91 0.55 16.94
CA ALA A 85 8.96 1.54 16.73
C ALA A 85 9.36 1.71 15.26
N TRP A 86 8.95 0.79 14.36
CA TRP A 86 9.43 0.75 12.98
C TRP A 86 8.29 0.78 11.99
N GLN A 87 8.41 1.66 10.98
CA GLN A 87 7.52 1.67 9.83
C GLN A 87 8.13 0.76 8.75
N MET A 88 7.46 -0.36 8.47
CA MET A 88 7.85 -1.24 7.37
C MET A 88 7.27 -0.73 6.07
N ILE A 89 8.00 -0.90 4.97
CA ILE A 89 7.55 -0.55 3.63
C ILE A 89 7.47 -1.83 2.82
N PHE A 90 6.27 -2.22 2.40
CA PHE A 90 6.03 -3.42 1.61
C PHE A 90 6.05 -3.14 0.12
N GLY A 91 5.52 -2.01 -0.29
CA GLY A 91 5.41 -1.67 -1.68
C GLY A 91 5.48 -0.17 -1.90
N LEU A 92 6.13 0.19 -2.98
CA LEU A 92 6.17 1.56 -3.50
C LEU A 92 6.02 1.43 -5.00
N ASN A 93 4.94 1.96 -5.54
CA ASN A 93 4.73 1.90 -6.98
C ASN A 93 4.34 3.24 -7.56
N THR A 94 4.68 3.43 -8.83
CA THR A 94 4.37 4.62 -9.58
C THR A 94 3.80 4.19 -10.93
N MET A 95 2.66 4.75 -11.30
CA MET A 95 2.03 4.47 -12.59
C MET A 95 3.01 4.79 -13.73
N PRO A 96 3.07 3.95 -14.79
CA PRO A 96 4.07 4.10 -15.84
C PRO A 96 4.14 5.50 -16.47
N LYS A 97 3.00 6.15 -16.60
CA LYS A 97 2.89 7.50 -17.16
C LYS A 97 3.65 8.56 -16.33
N TYR A 98 3.89 8.29 -15.07
CA TYR A 98 4.50 9.24 -14.13
C TYR A 98 5.92 8.85 -13.70
N ARG A 99 6.49 7.85 -14.35
CA ARG A 99 7.87 7.43 -14.05
C ARG A 99 8.90 8.32 -14.74
#